data_0f6a51eea2b5dfc6e04cdf26af79f14d
#
_entry.id   0f6a51eea2b5dfc6e04cdf26af79f14d
#
_cell.length_a   1.000
_cell.length_b   1.000
_cell.length_c   1.000
_cell.angle_alpha   90.00
_cell.angle_beta   90.00
_cell.angle_gamma   90.00
#
_symmetry.space_group_name_H-M   'P 1'
#
loop_
_entity.id
_entity.type
_entity.pdbx_description
1 polymer ?
#
loop_
_entity_poly.entity_id
_entity_poly.type
_entity_poly.pdbx_seq_one_letter_code
_entity_poly.pdbx_strand_id
1 'polypeptide(L)'
;YRLLETNIKLNDAANVEPHHVAASGKEEMIRFQMNTVNSGGSKRVPVHNRYIYTYDNPEVIEVQAYALDAYLDDHAFDLVLIDIEGSEYFAMQGMTSILGQTKTLIVEFLPHHITNVAGVALDDFLAQVPEHFTKLTVPTKNATYGRGEGMDVLRHMFAAGEGDDG
;
A
#
# COMPACT_ATOMS: atom_id res chain seq x y z
N TYR A 1 -15.25 -7.48 -2.14
CA TYR A 1 -15.33 -8.22 -0.88
C TYR A 1 -16.03 -9.58 -1.06
N ARG A 2 -17.25 -9.64 -1.67
CA ARG A 2 -18.00 -10.89 -1.89
C ARG A 2 -17.19 -11.96 -2.67
N LEU A 3 -16.39 -11.56 -3.66
CA LEU A 3 -15.53 -12.49 -4.39
C LEU A 3 -14.41 -13.04 -3.49
N LEU A 4 -13.84 -12.21 -2.63
CA LEU A 4 -12.85 -12.66 -1.64
C LEU A 4 -13.45 -13.70 -0.69
N GLU A 5 -14.62 -13.43 -0.10
CA GLU A 5 -15.33 -14.40 0.75
C GLU A 5 -15.65 -15.72 0.00
N THR A 6 -16.05 -15.59 -1.27
CA THR A 6 -16.30 -16.78 -2.11
C THR A 6 -15.01 -17.58 -2.34
N ASN A 7 -13.91 -16.91 -2.64
CA ASN A 7 -12.62 -17.57 -2.84
C ASN A 7 -12.10 -18.24 -1.57
N ILE A 8 -12.23 -17.60 -0.42
CA ILE A 8 -11.89 -18.18 0.89
C ILE A 8 -12.65 -19.49 1.11
N LYS A 9 -13.97 -19.49 0.87
CA LYS A 9 -14.81 -20.68 1.00
C LYS A 9 -14.47 -21.78 0.01
N LEU A 10 -14.23 -21.43 -1.26
CA LEU A 10 -13.91 -22.42 -2.32
C LEU A 10 -12.55 -23.09 -2.11
N ASN A 11 -11.63 -22.45 -1.39
CA ASN A 11 -10.30 -22.96 -1.11
C ASN A 11 -10.15 -23.50 0.32
N ASP A 12 -11.25 -23.62 1.08
CA ASP A 12 -11.23 -24.05 2.48
C ASP A 12 -10.19 -23.31 3.34
N ALA A 13 -9.95 -22.01 3.04
CA ALA A 13 -8.95 -21.18 3.67
C ALA A 13 -9.44 -20.64 5.02
N ALA A 14 -9.68 -21.53 5.99
CA ALA A 14 -10.23 -21.21 7.30
C ALA A 14 -9.30 -20.34 8.18
N ASN A 15 -8.05 -20.16 7.77
CA ASN A 15 -7.04 -19.32 8.42
C ASN A 15 -7.03 -17.87 7.90
N VAL A 16 -7.95 -17.51 7.00
CA VAL A 16 -8.06 -16.14 6.45
C VAL A 16 -9.22 -15.42 7.10
N GLU A 17 -8.96 -14.30 7.73
CA GLU A 17 -9.95 -13.38 8.30
C GLU A 17 -10.09 -12.15 7.40
N PRO A 18 -11.17 -12.03 6.61
CA PRO A 18 -11.36 -10.90 5.70
C PRO A 18 -12.05 -9.73 6.41
N HIS A 19 -11.52 -8.52 6.22
CA HIS A 19 -12.11 -7.29 6.70
C HIS A 19 -12.62 -6.44 5.53
N HIS A 20 -13.87 -5.96 5.61
CA HIS A 20 -14.50 -5.14 4.56
C HIS A 20 -14.28 -3.65 4.82
N VAL A 21 -13.01 -3.24 4.82
CA VAL A 21 -12.58 -1.86 5.09
C VAL A 21 -11.41 -1.49 4.19
N ALA A 22 -11.17 -0.19 4.03
CA ALA A 22 -9.94 0.32 3.45
C ALA A 22 -8.97 0.75 4.56
N ALA A 23 -7.67 0.56 4.34
CA ALA A 23 -6.63 1.07 5.23
C ALA A 23 -6.35 2.54 4.93
N SER A 24 -6.27 3.38 5.98
CA SER A 24 -5.92 4.80 5.88
C SER A 24 -5.23 5.29 7.16
N GLY A 25 -4.77 6.53 7.18
CA GLY A 25 -4.16 7.16 8.36
C GLY A 25 -5.13 7.49 9.50
N LYS A 26 -6.43 7.44 9.22
CA LYS A 26 -7.51 7.72 10.20
C LYS A 26 -8.82 7.12 9.74
N GLU A 27 -9.83 7.16 10.61
CA GLU A 27 -11.20 6.87 10.21
C GLU A 27 -11.73 7.99 9.30
N GLU A 28 -12.13 7.63 8.08
CA GLU A 28 -12.66 8.56 7.07
C GLU A 28 -13.42 7.82 5.96
N MET A 29 -14.26 8.57 5.24
CA MET A 29 -14.79 8.13 3.95
C MET A 29 -13.81 8.52 2.86
N ILE A 30 -13.35 7.58 2.06
CA ILE A 30 -12.48 7.85 0.91
C ILE A 30 -13.22 7.64 -0.41
N ARG A 31 -12.88 8.44 -1.41
CA ARG A 31 -13.32 8.20 -2.78
C ARG A 31 -12.41 7.17 -3.42
N PHE A 32 -13.02 6.11 -3.94
CA PHE A 32 -12.33 4.96 -4.53
C PHE A 32 -12.82 4.75 -5.95
N GLN A 33 -11.90 4.65 -6.90
CA GLN A 33 -12.23 4.35 -8.28
C GLN A 33 -12.08 2.85 -8.56
N MET A 34 -13.12 2.28 -9.16
CA MET A 34 -13.17 0.90 -9.60
C MET A 34 -12.86 0.81 -11.08
N ASN A 35 -11.67 0.33 -11.42
CA ASN A 35 -11.28 0.14 -12.79
C ASN A 35 -12.02 -1.05 -13.41
N THR A 36 -12.48 -0.89 -14.66
CA THR A 36 -13.31 -1.88 -15.34
C THR A 36 -12.51 -2.84 -16.21
N VAL A 37 -11.41 -2.37 -16.80
CA VAL A 37 -10.52 -3.17 -17.66
C VAL A 37 -9.54 -3.99 -16.84
N ASN A 38 -8.94 -3.38 -15.82
CA ASN A 38 -8.07 -4.06 -14.87
C ASN A 38 -8.53 -3.78 -13.44
N SER A 39 -9.31 -4.68 -12.88
CA SER A 39 -9.85 -4.54 -11.52
C SER A 39 -8.76 -4.49 -10.44
N GLY A 40 -7.57 -5.10 -10.68
CA GLY A 40 -6.42 -5.00 -9.79
C GLY A 40 -5.89 -3.58 -9.66
N GLY A 41 -6.03 -2.76 -10.70
CA GLY A 41 -5.64 -1.35 -10.66
C GLY A 41 -6.65 -0.41 -10.00
N SER A 42 -7.70 -0.92 -9.33
CA SER A 42 -8.67 -0.09 -8.58
C SER A 42 -8.00 0.54 -7.36
N LYS A 43 -8.25 1.82 -7.12
CA LYS A 43 -7.47 2.61 -6.15
C LYS A 43 -8.22 3.79 -5.56
N ARG A 44 -7.68 4.43 -4.55
CA ARG A 44 -8.10 5.77 -4.12
C ARG A 44 -8.08 6.72 -5.33
N VAL A 45 -9.08 7.59 -5.45
CA VAL A 45 -9.09 8.60 -6.53
C VAL A 45 -7.79 9.42 -6.46
N PRO A 46 -6.97 9.42 -7.52
CA PRO A 46 -5.70 10.13 -7.54
C PRO A 46 -5.83 11.62 -7.25
N VAL A 47 -4.88 12.17 -6.49
CA VAL A 47 -4.79 13.63 -6.23
C VAL A 47 -4.49 14.37 -7.55
N HIS A 48 -3.58 13.79 -8.36
CA HIS A 48 -3.27 14.32 -9.70
C HIS A 48 -3.81 13.37 -10.76
N ASN A 49 -4.94 13.77 -11.35
CA ASN A 49 -5.58 12.98 -12.38
C ASN A 49 -4.71 12.91 -13.63
N ARG A 50 -4.48 11.71 -14.14
CA ARG A 50 -3.76 11.41 -15.37
C ARG A 50 -4.60 10.44 -16.21
N TYR A 51 -4.46 10.50 -17.54
CA TYR A 51 -5.19 9.60 -18.44
C TYR A 51 -5.00 8.11 -18.09
N ILE A 52 -3.79 7.72 -17.67
CA ILE A 52 -3.49 6.34 -17.26
C ILE A 52 -4.38 5.82 -16.13
N TYR A 53 -4.95 6.69 -15.31
CA TYR A 53 -5.85 6.32 -14.21
C TYR A 53 -7.34 6.38 -14.57
N THR A 54 -7.68 6.91 -15.75
CA THR A 54 -9.08 7.17 -16.14
C THR A 54 -9.44 6.68 -17.53
N TYR A 55 -8.52 6.00 -18.23
CA TYR A 55 -8.70 5.56 -19.61
C TYR A 55 -9.89 4.62 -19.80
N ASP A 56 -10.29 3.88 -18.77
CA ASP A 56 -11.40 2.94 -18.77
C ASP A 56 -12.68 3.50 -18.14
N ASN A 57 -12.70 4.81 -17.85
CA ASN A 57 -13.81 5.52 -17.24
C ASN A 57 -14.31 4.84 -15.92
N PRO A 58 -13.43 4.72 -14.90
CA PRO A 58 -13.73 3.99 -13.68
C PRO A 58 -14.92 4.59 -12.92
N GLU A 59 -15.75 3.73 -12.35
CA GLU A 59 -16.78 4.13 -11.41
C GLU A 59 -16.14 4.61 -10.11
N VAL A 60 -16.62 5.74 -9.58
CA VAL A 60 -16.17 6.26 -8.28
C VAL A 60 -17.22 5.99 -7.22
N ILE A 61 -16.82 5.30 -6.17
CA ILE A 61 -17.64 5.00 -5.00
C ILE A 61 -17.01 5.61 -3.74
N GLU A 62 -17.78 5.68 -2.66
CA GLU A 62 -17.26 5.98 -1.33
C GLU A 62 -17.08 4.70 -0.53
N VAL A 63 -15.92 4.56 0.13
CA VAL A 63 -15.62 3.41 0.99
C VAL A 63 -15.16 3.89 2.36
N GLN A 64 -15.56 3.16 3.40
CA GLN A 64 -15.13 3.43 4.76
C GLN A 64 -13.69 2.97 4.95
N ALA A 65 -12.85 3.84 5.47
CA ALA A 65 -11.44 3.59 5.75
C ALA A 65 -11.12 3.82 7.23
N TYR A 66 -10.11 3.09 7.73
CA TYR A 66 -9.69 3.16 9.13
C TYR A 66 -8.16 3.18 9.24
N ALA A 67 -7.67 3.77 10.34
CA ALA A 67 -6.35 3.48 10.85
C ALA A 67 -6.37 2.06 11.44
N LEU A 68 -5.55 1.15 10.92
CA LEU A 68 -5.58 -0.25 11.33
C LEU A 68 -5.14 -0.45 12.78
N ASP A 69 -4.28 0.42 13.32
CA ASP A 69 -3.95 0.44 14.76
C ASP A 69 -5.16 0.67 15.68
N ALA A 70 -6.21 1.32 15.17
CA ALA A 70 -7.45 1.56 15.92
C ALA A 70 -8.56 0.56 15.59
N TYR A 71 -8.45 -0.10 14.43
CA TYR A 71 -9.48 -1.00 13.93
C TYR A 71 -9.25 -2.47 14.33
N LEU A 72 -7.98 -2.91 14.38
CA LEU A 72 -7.61 -4.27 14.72
C LEU A 72 -7.29 -4.39 16.23
N ASP A 73 -7.70 -5.49 16.83
CA ASP A 73 -7.38 -5.79 18.23
C ASP A 73 -5.95 -6.33 18.39
N ASP A 74 -5.42 -7.05 17.39
CA ASP A 74 -4.07 -7.58 17.37
C ASP A 74 -3.15 -6.71 16.52
N HIS A 75 -1.96 -6.40 17.04
CA HIS A 75 -0.95 -5.59 16.36
C HIS A 75 0.36 -6.35 16.11
N ALA A 76 0.44 -7.62 16.50
CA ALA A 76 1.67 -8.43 16.41
C ALA A 76 1.66 -9.32 15.15
N PHE A 77 2.16 -8.79 14.05
CA PHE A 77 2.27 -9.53 12.79
C PHE A 77 3.73 -9.81 12.45
N ASP A 78 4.04 -11.03 12.02
CA ASP A 78 5.37 -11.39 11.53
C ASP A 78 5.69 -10.75 10.18
N LEU A 79 4.67 -10.61 9.33
CA LEU A 79 4.78 -10.04 7.99
C LEU A 79 3.57 -9.14 7.71
N VAL A 80 3.84 -7.96 7.18
CA VAL A 80 2.84 -7.07 6.60
C VAL A 80 3.17 -6.88 5.12
N LEU A 81 2.19 -7.11 4.25
CA LEU A 81 2.28 -6.85 2.82
C LEU A 81 1.28 -5.75 2.46
N ILE A 82 1.76 -4.71 1.79
CA ILE A 82 0.95 -3.55 1.37
C ILE A 82 1.16 -3.37 -0.14
N ASP A 83 0.12 -3.70 -0.89
CA ASP A 83 0.00 -3.52 -2.34
C ASP A 83 -1.44 -3.04 -2.59
N ILE A 84 -1.63 -1.72 -2.57
CA ILE A 84 -2.95 -1.06 -2.58
C ILE A 84 -2.99 0.12 -3.53
N GLU A 85 -2.16 0.05 -4.57
CA GLU A 85 -2.26 0.88 -5.75
C GLU A 85 -2.15 2.40 -5.46
N GLY A 86 -1.18 2.77 -4.63
CA GLY A 86 -0.84 4.16 -4.31
C GLY A 86 -1.44 4.70 -3.02
N SER A 87 -2.04 3.85 -2.18
CA SER A 87 -2.52 4.24 -0.84
C SER A 87 -1.58 3.79 0.30
N GLU A 88 -0.43 3.21 -0.01
CA GLU A 88 0.58 2.65 0.92
C GLU A 88 0.97 3.67 1.99
N TYR A 89 1.21 4.92 1.58
CA TYR A 89 1.53 6.02 2.48
C TYR A 89 0.48 6.19 3.60
N PHE A 90 -0.80 6.25 3.21
CA PHE A 90 -1.89 6.44 4.17
C PHE A 90 -2.09 5.21 5.06
N ALA A 91 -1.95 4.01 4.48
CA ALA A 91 -2.04 2.78 5.26
C ALA A 91 -0.93 2.71 6.31
N MET A 92 0.32 2.98 5.95
CA MET A 92 1.44 3.01 6.89
C MET A 92 1.26 4.05 8.01
N GLN A 93 0.68 5.22 7.72
CA GLN A 93 0.35 6.20 8.75
C GLN A 93 -0.63 5.66 9.81
N GLY A 94 -1.57 4.80 9.39
CA GLY A 94 -2.57 4.20 10.28
C GLY A 94 -2.13 2.89 10.93
N MET A 95 -0.86 2.47 10.73
CA MET A 95 -0.30 1.20 11.21
C MET A 95 1.02 1.37 11.99
N THR A 96 1.22 2.49 12.65
CA THR A 96 2.51 2.78 13.33
C THR A 96 2.83 1.76 14.42
N SER A 97 1.82 1.33 15.21
CA SER A 97 1.95 0.32 16.25
C SER A 97 2.18 -1.07 15.65
N ILE A 98 1.39 -1.43 14.63
CA ILE A 98 1.52 -2.68 13.87
C ILE A 98 2.92 -2.77 13.26
N LEU A 99 3.32 -1.76 12.49
CA LEU A 99 4.63 -1.74 11.84
C LEU A 99 5.78 -1.72 12.83
N GLY A 100 5.60 -1.08 14.00
CA GLY A 100 6.58 -1.06 15.08
C GLY A 100 6.90 -2.44 15.67
N GLN A 101 6.01 -3.42 15.50
CA GLN A 101 6.14 -4.80 15.96
C GLN A 101 6.38 -5.80 14.83
N THR A 102 6.24 -5.38 13.57
CA THR A 102 6.36 -6.23 12.39
C THR A 102 7.82 -6.60 12.12
N LYS A 103 8.07 -7.87 11.79
CA LYS A 103 9.43 -8.36 11.47
C LYS A 103 9.80 -8.13 10.01
N THR A 104 8.82 -8.22 9.11
CA THR A 104 9.04 -8.07 7.67
C THR A 104 7.93 -7.20 7.08
N LEU A 105 8.30 -6.15 6.38
CA LEU A 105 7.41 -5.30 5.60
C LEU A 105 7.70 -5.50 4.11
N ILE A 106 6.68 -5.83 3.35
CA ILE A 106 6.69 -5.80 1.88
C ILE A 106 5.76 -4.68 1.46
N VAL A 107 6.26 -3.77 0.66
CA VAL A 107 5.47 -2.62 0.21
C VAL A 107 5.79 -2.30 -1.25
N GLU A 108 4.74 -2.06 -2.03
CA GLU A 108 4.87 -1.59 -3.42
C GLU A 108 5.56 -0.22 -3.46
N PHE A 109 6.49 -0.04 -4.39
CA PHE A 109 7.21 1.21 -4.58
C PHE A 109 7.07 1.69 -6.03
N LEU A 110 6.04 2.48 -6.31
CA LEU A 110 5.82 3.08 -7.63
C LEU A 110 5.87 4.61 -7.55
N PRO A 111 6.90 5.24 -8.14
CA PRO A 111 7.09 6.69 -8.13
C PRO A 111 5.85 7.48 -8.57
N HIS A 112 5.18 7.00 -9.62
CA HIS A 112 3.97 7.66 -10.13
C HIS A 112 2.76 7.52 -9.18
N HIS A 113 2.66 6.45 -8.37
CA HIS A 113 1.63 6.30 -7.35
C HIS A 113 1.89 7.26 -6.17
N ILE A 114 3.11 7.32 -5.69
CA ILE A 114 3.50 8.25 -4.61
C ILE A 114 3.16 9.69 -5.01
N THR A 115 3.56 10.08 -6.25
CA THR A 115 3.37 11.44 -6.73
C THR A 115 1.93 11.76 -7.11
N ASN A 116 1.25 10.86 -7.84
CA ASN A 116 -0.04 11.21 -8.45
C ASN A 116 -1.24 10.67 -7.67
N VAL A 117 -1.14 9.49 -7.05
CA VAL A 117 -2.24 8.90 -6.27
C VAL A 117 -2.23 9.44 -4.85
N ALA A 118 -1.12 9.27 -4.14
CA ALA A 118 -0.98 9.79 -2.78
C ALA A 118 -0.77 11.32 -2.76
N GLY A 119 -0.05 11.88 -3.73
CA GLY A 119 0.24 13.32 -3.80
C GLY A 119 1.23 13.77 -2.72
N VAL A 120 2.16 12.90 -2.32
CA VAL A 120 3.12 13.18 -1.24
C VAL A 120 4.56 13.23 -1.76
N ALA A 121 5.45 13.87 -1.01
CA ALA A 121 6.87 13.83 -1.30
C ALA A 121 7.46 12.45 -0.97
N LEU A 122 8.52 12.07 -1.69
CA LEU A 122 9.18 10.79 -1.45
C LEU A 122 9.68 10.65 0.00
N ASP A 123 10.30 11.71 0.55
CA ASP A 123 10.82 11.64 1.91
C ASP A 123 9.72 11.47 2.97
N ASP A 124 8.52 12.00 2.73
CA ASP A 124 7.35 11.77 3.59
C ASP A 124 6.91 10.31 3.54
N PHE A 125 6.93 9.70 2.34
CA PHE A 125 6.66 8.27 2.16
C PHE A 125 7.69 7.41 2.88
N LEU A 126 8.99 7.66 2.66
CA LEU A 126 10.08 6.90 3.27
C LEU A 126 10.10 7.04 4.80
N ALA A 127 9.66 8.17 5.34
CA ALA A 127 9.54 8.41 6.78
C ALA A 127 8.49 7.51 7.46
N GLN A 128 7.56 6.90 6.70
CA GLN A 128 6.60 5.95 7.26
C GLN A 128 7.22 4.58 7.55
N VAL A 129 8.38 4.26 6.97
CA VAL A 129 9.07 2.99 7.20
C VAL A 129 9.84 3.02 8.53
N PRO A 130 9.46 2.24 9.55
CA PRO A 130 10.10 2.26 10.86
C PRO A 130 11.61 2.00 10.83
N GLU A 131 12.35 2.62 11.75
CA GLU A 131 13.82 2.56 11.79
C GLU A 131 14.39 1.18 12.13
N HIS A 132 13.61 0.32 12.78
CA HIS A 132 14.05 -1.03 13.15
C HIS A 132 14.22 -1.96 11.94
N PHE A 133 13.64 -1.61 10.77
CA PHE A 133 13.94 -2.29 9.52
C PHE A 133 15.33 -1.86 9.04
N THR A 134 16.34 -2.65 9.36
CA THR A 134 17.75 -2.33 9.09
C THR A 134 18.24 -2.76 7.72
N LYS A 135 17.44 -3.56 7.00
CA LYS A 135 17.75 -4.06 5.65
C LYS A 135 16.63 -3.72 4.70
N LEU A 136 16.97 -3.44 3.46
CA LEU A 136 16.07 -3.24 2.34
C LEU A 136 16.46 -4.17 1.20
N THR A 137 15.54 -5.00 0.74
CA THR A 137 15.69 -5.80 -0.49
C THR A 137 14.88 -5.14 -1.59
N VAL A 138 15.51 -4.97 -2.76
CA VAL A 138 14.86 -4.46 -3.98
C VAL A 138 14.87 -5.60 -5.00
N PRO A 139 13.74 -6.33 -5.18
CA PRO A 139 13.66 -7.51 -6.04
C PRO A 139 14.08 -7.24 -7.48
N THR A 140 13.62 -6.15 -8.09
CA THR A 140 13.98 -5.78 -9.48
C THR A 140 15.49 -5.55 -9.68
N LYS A 141 16.21 -5.20 -8.61
CA LYS A 141 17.68 -5.05 -8.62
C LYS A 141 18.40 -6.32 -8.16
N ASN A 142 17.65 -7.34 -7.72
CA ASN A 142 18.18 -8.58 -7.13
C ASN A 142 19.26 -8.30 -6.06
N ALA A 143 19.00 -7.33 -5.18
CA ALA A 143 19.96 -6.85 -4.21
C ALA A 143 19.34 -6.51 -2.86
N THR A 144 20.14 -6.70 -1.80
CA THR A 144 19.79 -6.30 -0.44
C THR A 144 20.84 -5.31 0.08
N TYR A 145 20.38 -4.23 0.66
CA TYR A 145 21.16 -3.11 1.14
C TYR A 145 20.98 -2.92 2.65
N GLY A 146 21.91 -2.29 3.32
CA GLY A 146 21.65 -1.68 4.62
C GLY A 146 20.67 -0.53 4.49
N ARG A 147 19.96 -0.17 5.58
CA ARG A 147 18.90 0.84 5.54
C ARG A 147 19.31 2.15 4.84
N GLY A 148 20.42 2.76 5.23
CA GLY A 148 20.88 4.04 4.65
C GLY A 148 21.07 3.96 3.15
N GLU A 149 21.88 3.01 2.71
CA GLU A 149 22.14 2.75 1.29
C GLU A 149 20.85 2.40 0.53
N GLY A 150 19.98 1.58 1.13
CA GLY A 150 18.69 1.20 0.54
C GLY A 150 17.79 2.40 0.33
N MET A 151 17.71 3.34 1.27
CA MET A 151 16.94 4.57 1.12
C MET A 151 17.50 5.45 -0.02
N ASP A 152 18.81 5.48 -0.20
CA ASP A 152 19.43 6.21 -1.32
C ASP A 152 19.13 5.51 -2.66
N VAL A 153 19.11 4.19 -2.69
CA VAL A 153 18.68 3.42 -3.88
C VAL A 153 17.24 3.77 -4.24
N LEU A 154 16.30 3.80 -3.28
CA LEU A 154 14.91 4.19 -3.55
C LEU A 154 14.81 5.64 -4.06
N ARG A 155 15.61 6.58 -3.55
CA ARG A 155 15.66 7.96 -4.08
C ARG A 155 16.13 7.99 -5.53
N HIS A 156 17.12 7.20 -5.90
CA HIS A 156 17.58 7.09 -7.28
C HIS A 156 16.52 6.46 -8.19
N MET A 157 15.88 5.38 -7.74
CA MET A 157 14.77 4.75 -8.47
C MET A 157 13.63 5.74 -8.69
N PHE A 158 13.24 6.47 -7.64
CA PHE A 158 12.19 7.49 -7.74
C PHE A 158 12.54 8.57 -8.76
N ALA A 159 13.77 9.10 -8.74
CA ALA A 159 14.23 10.12 -9.69
C ALA A 159 14.28 9.60 -11.13
N ALA A 160 14.56 8.30 -11.32
CA ALA A 160 14.56 7.63 -12.62
C ALA A 160 13.14 7.19 -13.07
N GLY A 161 12.14 7.25 -12.22
CA GLY A 161 10.79 6.73 -12.48
C GLY A 161 10.73 5.19 -12.49
N GLU A 162 11.70 4.53 -11.86
CA GLU A 162 11.77 3.08 -11.73
C GLU A 162 10.95 2.62 -10.53
N GLY A 163 10.00 1.69 -10.74
CA GLY A 163 9.20 1.08 -9.69
C GLY A 163 9.69 -0.31 -9.29
N ASP A 164 9.11 -0.81 -8.20
CA ASP A 164 9.26 -2.20 -7.75
C ASP A 164 7.90 -2.65 -7.16
N ASP A 165 7.37 -3.72 -7.73
CA ASP A 165 6.06 -4.25 -7.33
C ASP A 165 6.16 -5.27 -6.18
N GLY A 166 7.34 -5.43 -5.58
CA GLY A 166 7.59 -6.31 -4.43
C GLY A 166 8.09 -7.69 -4.80
#